data_963e00941eb15f1c5879139e180ed558
#
_entry.id   963e00941eb15f1c5879139e180ed558
#
_cell.length_a   1.000
_cell.length_b   1.000
_cell.length_c   1.000
_cell.angle_alpha   90.00
_cell.angle_beta   90.00
_cell.angle_gamma   90.00
#
_symmetry.space_group_name_H-M   'P 1'
#
loop_
_entity.id
_entity.type
_entity.pdbx_description
1 polymer ?
#
loop_
_entity_poly.entity_id
_entity_poly.type
_entity_poly.pdbx_seq_one_letter_code
_entity_poly.pdbx_strand_id
1 'polypeptide(L)'
;MSVLNFFKDFYVKYRQNDPTSKTVFDHYFFDSKYYLQPTASSEDFAPVLNIEAERLDKISMCYYGLSFIELVNEYRYQHFMQEMKHPFNENLTIESLIKLSGFDNNESFVTYVKEKQ
;
A
#
# COMPACT_ATOMS: atom_id res chain seq x y z
N MET A 1 -4.18 15.75 -25.00
CA MET A 1 -4.59 14.55 -24.20
C MET A 1 -4.08 14.71 -22.78
N SER A 2 -4.94 14.46 -21.81
CA SER A 2 -4.51 14.54 -20.42
C SER A 2 -3.67 13.30 -20.06
N VAL A 3 -2.86 13.44 -18.99
CA VAL A 3 -2.07 12.31 -18.48
C VAL A 3 -2.98 11.16 -18.09
N LEU A 4 -4.15 11.48 -17.50
CA LEU A 4 -5.12 10.46 -17.12
C LEU A 4 -5.61 9.65 -18.31
N ASN A 5 -5.92 10.32 -19.44
CA ASN A 5 -6.35 9.62 -20.64
C ASN A 5 -5.25 8.73 -21.20
N PHE A 6 -4.01 9.19 -21.14
CA PHE A 6 -2.88 8.39 -21.58
C PHE A 6 -2.78 7.09 -20.79
N PHE A 7 -2.84 7.17 -19.47
CA PHE A 7 -2.75 5.98 -18.62
C PHE A 7 -3.94 5.05 -18.84
N LYS A 8 -5.14 5.60 -19.01
CA LYS A 8 -6.33 4.79 -19.26
C LYS A 8 -6.21 3.99 -20.54
N ASP A 9 -5.82 4.64 -21.63
CA ASP A 9 -5.65 3.98 -22.92
C ASP A 9 -4.55 2.93 -22.85
N PHE A 10 -3.44 3.28 -22.21
CA PHE A 10 -2.32 2.38 -22.03
C PHE A 10 -2.76 1.14 -21.26
N TYR A 11 -3.52 1.34 -20.18
CA TYR A 11 -3.98 0.25 -19.32
C TYR A 11 -4.90 -0.70 -20.04
N VAL A 12 -5.86 -0.17 -20.79
CA VAL A 12 -6.77 -0.98 -21.61
C VAL A 12 -6.01 -1.83 -22.60
N LYS A 13 -4.97 -1.27 -23.20
CA LYS A 13 -4.16 -1.97 -24.19
C LYS A 13 -3.33 -3.10 -23.60
N TYR A 14 -2.69 -2.86 -22.46
CA TYR A 14 -1.71 -3.81 -21.90
C TYR A 14 -2.25 -4.68 -20.78
N ARG A 15 -3.39 -4.33 -20.22
CA ARG A 15 -4.06 -5.09 -19.15
C ARG A 15 -3.28 -5.07 -17.82
N GLN A 16 -3.88 -5.71 -16.81
CA GLN A 16 -3.40 -5.64 -15.42
C GLN A 16 -2.12 -6.40 -15.14
N ASN A 17 -1.78 -7.40 -15.95
CA ASN A 17 -0.56 -8.16 -15.76
C ASN A 17 0.58 -7.69 -16.64
N ASP A 18 0.45 -6.49 -17.21
CA ASP A 18 1.52 -5.86 -17.97
C ASP A 18 2.65 -5.40 -17.04
N PRO A 19 3.92 -5.67 -17.40
CA PRO A 19 5.05 -5.24 -16.57
C PRO A 19 5.09 -3.73 -16.28
N THR A 20 4.58 -2.91 -17.19
CA THR A 20 4.55 -1.47 -17.00
C THR A 20 3.58 -1.08 -15.90
N SER A 21 2.43 -1.77 -15.82
CA SER A 21 1.47 -1.54 -14.74
C SER A 21 2.08 -1.88 -13.38
N LYS A 22 2.83 -2.98 -13.33
CA LYS A 22 3.54 -3.36 -12.12
C LYS A 22 4.59 -2.32 -11.76
N THR A 23 5.32 -1.80 -12.74
CA THR A 23 6.35 -0.79 -12.52
C THR A 23 5.75 0.48 -11.91
N VAL A 24 4.62 0.95 -12.44
CA VAL A 24 3.94 2.14 -11.92
C VAL A 24 3.43 1.89 -10.50
N PHE A 25 2.81 0.73 -10.28
CA PHE A 25 2.36 0.33 -8.96
C PHE A 25 3.52 0.35 -7.96
N ASP A 26 4.62 -0.32 -8.30
CA ASP A 26 5.77 -0.45 -7.42
C ASP A 26 6.38 0.90 -7.09
N HIS A 27 6.45 1.79 -8.06
CA HIS A 27 7.02 3.11 -7.85
C HIS A 27 6.25 3.89 -6.77
N TYR A 28 4.92 3.93 -6.89
CA TYR A 28 4.12 4.69 -5.93
C TYR A 28 3.91 3.95 -4.62
N PHE A 29 3.75 2.64 -4.68
CA PHE A 29 3.47 1.87 -3.48
C PHE A 29 4.74 1.67 -2.64
N PHE A 30 5.80 1.16 -3.25
CA PHE A 30 7.01 0.78 -2.51
C PHE A 30 8.03 1.91 -2.42
N ASP A 31 8.37 2.52 -3.55
CA ASP A 31 9.41 3.54 -3.55
C ASP A 31 8.94 4.80 -2.82
N SER A 32 7.72 5.22 -3.05
CA SER A 32 7.13 6.39 -2.40
C SER A 32 6.48 6.04 -1.05
N LYS A 33 6.46 4.76 -0.68
CA LYS A 33 5.93 4.29 0.60
C LYS A 33 4.50 4.75 0.86
N TYR A 34 3.65 4.58 -0.14
CA TYR A 34 2.25 4.96 -0.05
C TYR A 34 1.55 4.38 1.17
N TYR A 35 1.92 3.17 1.56
CA TYR A 35 1.29 2.47 2.68
C TYR A 35 1.44 3.19 4.02
N LEU A 36 2.37 4.15 4.14
CA LEU A 36 2.54 4.93 5.37
C LEU A 36 1.52 6.05 5.53
N GLN A 37 0.75 6.35 4.50
CA GLN A 37 -0.31 7.36 4.61
C GLN A 37 -1.50 6.78 5.36
N PRO A 38 -2.00 7.47 6.41
CA PRO A 38 -3.14 6.97 7.17
C PRO A 38 -4.40 6.78 6.34
N THR A 39 -4.54 7.57 5.26
CA THR A 39 -5.69 7.51 4.35
C THR A 39 -5.53 6.48 3.25
N ALA A 40 -4.46 5.66 3.26
CA ALA A 40 -4.22 4.69 2.22
C ALA A 40 -5.40 3.73 2.04
N SER A 41 -5.91 3.63 0.83
CA SER A 41 -7.05 2.79 0.49
C SER A 41 -7.04 2.48 -1.00
N SER A 42 -7.82 1.48 -1.40
CA SER A 42 -7.98 1.16 -2.81
C SER A 42 -8.57 2.34 -3.57
N GLU A 43 -9.55 3.01 -2.99
CA GLU A 43 -10.21 4.15 -3.60
C GLU A 43 -9.26 5.33 -3.79
N ASP A 44 -8.32 5.51 -2.87
CA ASP A 44 -7.34 6.59 -2.93
C ASP A 44 -6.21 6.28 -3.92
N PHE A 45 -5.79 5.04 -4.00
CA PHE A 45 -4.65 4.65 -4.83
C PHE A 45 -5.04 4.33 -6.28
N ALA A 46 -6.22 3.74 -6.51
CA ALA A 46 -6.64 3.33 -7.84
C ALA A 46 -6.55 4.46 -8.88
N PRO A 47 -6.93 5.71 -8.55
CA PRO A 47 -6.80 6.81 -9.52
C PRO A 47 -5.36 7.07 -9.98
N VAL A 48 -4.36 6.73 -9.16
CA VAL A 48 -2.95 6.88 -9.54
C VAL A 48 -2.64 6.04 -10.78
N LEU A 49 -3.28 4.86 -10.86
CA LEU A 49 -3.14 3.96 -12.00
C LEU A 49 -4.26 4.15 -13.02
N ASN A 50 -5.16 5.09 -12.77
CA ASN A 50 -6.33 5.36 -13.61
C ASN A 50 -7.19 4.11 -13.82
N ILE A 51 -7.47 3.42 -12.75
CA ILE A 51 -8.29 2.20 -12.75
C ILE A 51 -9.30 2.25 -11.61
N GLU A 52 -10.23 1.30 -11.62
CA GLU A 52 -11.19 1.16 -10.54
C GLU A 52 -10.58 0.39 -9.36
N ALA A 53 -11.12 0.62 -8.16
CA ALA A 53 -10.63 -0.02 -6.95
C ALA A 53 -10.64 -1.54 -7.02
N GLU A 54 -11.68 -2.12 -7.63
CA GLU A 54 -11.77 -3.58 -7.80
C GLU A 54 -10.61 -4.12 -8.63
N ARG A 55 -10.24 -3.38 -9.66
CA ARG A 55 -9.14 -3.79 -10.52
C ARG A 55 -7.81 -3.72 -9.80
N LEU A 56 -7.66 -2.75 -8.91
CA LEU A 56 -6.48 -2.61 -8.08
C LEU A 56 -6.29 -3.85 -7.21
N ASP A 57 -7.35 -4.37 -6.60
CA ASP A 57 -7.27 -5.58 -5.81
C ASP A 57 -6.83 -6.79 -6.65
N LYS A 58 -7.31 -6.87 -7.89
CA LYS A 58 -6.90 -7.95 -8.79
C LYS A 58 -5.42 -7.85 -9.14
N ILE A 59 -4.92 -6.65 -9.37
CA ILE A 59 -3.50 -6.42 -9.66
C ILE A 59 -2.66 -6.83 -8.45
N SER A 60 -3.06 -6.39 -7.27
CA SER A 60 -2.36 -6.69 -6.03
C SER A 60 -2.31 -8.20 -5.80
N MET A 61 -3.44 -8.86 -5.97
CA MET A 61 -3.53 -10.31 -5.82
C MET A 61 -2.66 -11.03 -6.85
N CYS A 62 -2.67 -10.55 -8.10
CA CYS A 62 -1.91 -11.18 -9.19
C CYS A 62 -0.40 -11.12 -8.95
N TYR A 63 0.11 -9.96 -8.52
CA TYR A 63 1.55 -9.78 -8.37
C TYR A 63 2.09 -10.09 -6.99
N TYR A 64 1.26 -9.95 -5.95
CA TYR A 64 1.74 -10.07 -4.56
C TYR A 64 0.99 -11.09 -3.73
N GLY A 65 -0.07 -11.70 -4.28
CA GLY A 65 -0.82 -12.72 -3.58
C GLY A 65 -1.70 -12.22 -2.45
N LEU A 66 -1.90 -10.91 -2.35
CA LEU A 66 -2.68 -10.26 -1.30
C LEU A 66 -3.62 -9.24 -1.91
N SER A 67 -4.78 -9.01 -1.29
CA SER A 67 -5.61 -7.88 -1.66
C SER A 67 -4.85 -6.59 -1.37
N PHE A 68 -5.32 -5.46 -1.92
CA PHE A 68 -4.60 -4.20 -1.75
C PHE A 68 -4.51 -3.81 -0.27
N ILE A 69 -5.62 -3.93 0.48
CA ILE A 69 -5.61 -3.56 1.91
C ILE A 69 -4.72 -4.51 2.73
N GLU A 70 -4.71 -5.79 2.37
CA GLU A 70 -3.81 -6.73 3.02
C GLU A 70 -2.35 -6.38 2.75
N LEU A 71 -2.05 -5.97 1.51
CA LEU A 71 -0.70 -5.54 1.14
C LEU A 71 -0.30 -4.29 1.92
N VAL A 72 -1.19 -3.31 2.02
CA VAL A 72 -0.97 -2.10 2.80
C VAL A 72 -0.62 -2.44 4.25
N ASN A 73 -1.45 -3.29 4.86
CA ASN A 73 -1.25 -3.65 6.26
C ASN A 73 0.03 -4.44 6.49
N GLU A 74 0.39 -5.31 5.55
CA GLU A 74 1.62 -6.09 5.65
C GLU A 74 2.86 -5.19 5.64
N TYR A 75 2.90 -4.21 4.75
CA TYR A 75 4.05 -3.31 4.68
C TYR A 75 4.08 -2.29 5.80
N ARG A 76 2.91 -1.88 6.30
CA ARG A 76 2.85 -1.08 7.53
C ARG A 76 3.43 -1.85 8.71
N TYR A 77 3.07 -3.12 8.83
CA TYR A 77 3.58 -3.97 9.90
C TYR A 77 5.09 -4.16 9.80
N GLN A 78 5.60 -4.42 8.59
CA GLN A 78 7.04 -4.54 8.38
C GLN A 78 7.77 -3.26 8.75
N HIS A 79 7.20 -2.11 8.37
CA HIS A 79 7.77 -0.81 8.73
C HIS A 79 7.82 -0.64 10.25
N PHE A 80 6.72 -0.97 10.93
CA PHE A 80 6.67 -0.91 12.38
C PHE A 80 7.77 -1.76 13.01
N MET A 81 7.94 -2.99 12.55
CA MET A 81 8.93 -3.90 13.08
C MET A 81 10.37 -3.38 12.87
N GLN A 82 10.62 -2.79 11.70
CA GLN A 82 11.93 -2.21 11.42
C GLN A 82 12.20 -0.99 12.30
N GLU A 83 11.22 -0.10 12.44
CA GLU A 83 11.37 1.10 13.24
C GLU A 83 11.52 0.78 14.72
N MET A 84 10.84 -0.26 15.20
CA MET A 84 10.94 -0.67 16.59
C MET A 84 12.35 -1.11 16.96
N LYS A 85 13.09 -1.65 16.00
CA LYS A 85 14.47 -2.12 16.21
C LYS A 85 15.50 -0.99 16.06
N HIS A 86 15.09 0.17 15.57
CA HIS A 86 16.03 1.25 15.27
C HIS A 86 16.41 1.98 16.56
N PRO A 87 17.72 2.13 16.86
CA PRO A 87 18.15 2.74 18.12
C PRO A 87 17.65 4.17 18.33
N PHE A 88 17.46 4.94 17.25
CA PHE A 88 16.98 6.30 17.37
C PHE A 88 15.55 6.41 17.88
N ASN A 89 14.81 5.29 17.86
CA ASN A 89 13.40 5.26 18.24
C ASN A 89 13.17 4.74 19.66
N GLU A 90 14.22 4.49 20.43
CA GLU A 90 14.05 3.87 21.75
C GLU A 90 13.27 4.74 22.74
N ASN A 91 13.19 6.05 22.50
CA ASN A 91 12.41 6.96 23.33
C ASN A 91 10.98 7.17 22.82
N LEU A 92 10.62 6.58 21.68
CA LEU A 92 9.27 6.68 21.15
C LEU A 92 8.38 5.60 21.77
N THR A 93 7.12 5.96 22.01
CA THR A 93 6.14 4.99 22.48
C THR A 93 5.74 4.05 21.33
N ILE A 94 5.26 2.87 21.69
CA ILE A 94 4.73 1.93 20.72
C ILE A 94 3.57 2.59 19.94
N GLU A 95 2.73 3.36 20.62
CA GLU A 95 1.62 4.06 20.00
C GLU A 95 2.10 5.03 18.91
N SER A 96 3.18 5.76 19.18
CA SER A 96 3.78 6.66 18.20
C SER A 96 4.29 5.90 16.99
N LEU A 97 4.96 4.76 17.23
CA LEU A 97 5.48 3.93 16.13
C LEU A 97 4.36 3.35 15.27
N ILE A 98 3.25 2.95 15.87
CA ILE A 98 2.09 2.45 15.15
C ILE A 98 1.57 3.53 14.18
N LYS A 99 1.43 4.77 14.67
CA LYS A 99 0.97 5.88 13.84
C LYS A 99 1.96 6.22 12.74
N LEU A 100 3.25 6.22 13.04
CA LEU A 100 4.29 6.48 12.04
C LEU A 100 4.31 5.43 10.94
N SER A 101 3.78 4.24 11.23
CA SER A 101 3.72 3.16 10.27
C SER A 101 2.42 3.17 9.45
N GLY A 102 1.58 4.18 9.63
CA GLY A 102 0.41 4.39 8.81
C GLY A 102 -0.90 3.87 9.38
N PHE A 103 -0.87 3.12 10.47
CA PHE A 103 -2.10 2.62 11.10
C PHE A 103 -2.90 3.78 11.70
N ASP A 104 -4.21 3.76 11.52
CA ASP A 104 -5.09 4.81 12.03
C ASP A 104 -5.06 4.91 13.56
N ASN A 105 -5.02 3.75 14.21
CA ASN A 105 -5.05 3.67 15.67
C ASN A 105 -4.48 2.33 16.13
N ASN A 106 -4.36 2.19 17.45
CA ASN A 106 -3.81 0.97 18.05
C ASN A 106 -4.70 -0.24 17.79
N GLU A 107 -6.02 -0.03 17.73
CA GLU A 107 -6.97 -1.11 17.50
C GLU A 107 -6.77 -1.75 16.12
N SER A 108 -6.58 -0.95 15.09
CA SER A 108 -6.31 -1.45 13.74
C SER A 108 -5.05 -2.30 13.71
N PHE A 109 -4.01 -1.84 14.38
CA PHE A 109 -2.74 -2.57 14.48
C PHE A 109 -2.93 -3.91 15.20
N VAL A 110 -3.58 -3.89 16.37
CA VAL A 110 -3.80 -5.09 17.17
C VAL A 110 -4.65 -6.10 16.39
N THR A 111 -5.68 -5.63 15.71
CA THR A 111 -6.53 -6.51 14.91
C THR A 111 -5.72 -7.20 13.81
N TYR A 112 -4.88 -6.45 13.12
CA TYR A 112 -4.06 -7.02 12.06
C TYR A 112 -3.09 -8.06 12.60
N VAL A 113 -2.41 -7.78 13.72
CA VAL A 113 -1.45 -8.70 14.32
C VAL A 113 -2.13 -10.00 14.73
N LYS A 114 -3.33 -9.91 15.30
CA LYS A 114 -4.10 -11.10 15.69
C LYS A 114 -4.47 -11.96 14.50
N GLU A 115 -4.82 -11.32 13.39
CA GLU A 115 -5.18 -12.05 12.17
C GLU A 115 -3.99 -12.76 11.54
N LYS A 116 -2.78 -12.25 11.76
CA LYS A 116 -1.55 -12.88 11.25
C LYS A 116 -1.21 -14.17 11.99
N GLN A 117 -1.66 -14.30 13.22
CA GLN A 117 -1.32 -15.44 14.07
C GLN A 117 -2.22 -16.71 13.77
#